data_de9250f21a49d30d3aa65761023f3add
#
_entry.id   de9250f21a49d30d3aa65761023f3add
#
_cell.length_a   1.000
_cell.length_b   1.000
_cell.length_c   1.000
_cell.angle_alpha   90.00
_cell.angle_beta   90.00
_cell.angle_gamma   90.00
#
_symmetry.space_group_name_H-M   'P 1'
#
loop_
_entity.id
_entity.type
_entity.pdbx_description
1 polymer ?
#
loop_
_entity_poly.entity_id
_entity_poly.type
_entity_poly.pdbx_seq_one_letter_code
_entity_poly.pdbx_strand_id
1 'polypeptide(L)'
;MKKLMLSLFLVLVASSYAVPNFVNSKRAEEKGYKVVQDTEGTVSIQKVDDESATTISYWYGVKNPDVEELNKVLKEDATRDLQSKGSLKMGKAYVEKYTDGKNYMYTLVFKNAKPEDVLTSVAYYTKKEIPKNELNKYVDKLLAESEKYIK
;
A
#
# COMPACT_ATOMS: atom_id res chain seq x y z
N MET A 1 -14.10 -11.34 -11.70
CA MET A 1 -13.90 -10.25 -10.74
C MET A 1 -12.87 -10.53 -9.65
N LYS A 2 -12.81 -11.74 -9.10
CA LYS A 2 -11.66 -12.18 -8.27
C LYS A 2 -10.31 -12.07 -9.04
N LYS A 3 -10.33 -12.16 -10.36
CA LYS A 3 -9.12 -12.06 -11.21
C LYS A 3 -8.56 -10.65 -11.36
N LEU A 4 -9.41 -9.61 -11.31
CA LEU A 4 -8.95 -8.21 -11.42
C LEU A 4 -8.27 -7.74 -10.12
N MET A 5 -8.81 -8.13 -8.98
CA MET A 5 -8.16 -7.89 -7.70
C MET A 5 -6.80 -8.57 -7.60
N LEU A 6 -6.73 -9.79 -8.11
CA LEU A 6 -5.51 -10.56 -8.10
C LEU A 6 -4.43 -9.90 -8.96
N SER A 7 -4.77 -9.33 -10.11
CA SER A 7 -3.80 -8.72 -11.02
C SER A 7 -3.20 -7.41 -10.50
N LEU A 8 -3.96 -6.65 -9.72
CA LEU A 8 -3.46 -5.42 -9.09
C LEU A 8 -2.58 -5.71 -7.86
N PHE A 9 -2.75 -6.87 -7.24
CA PHE A 9 -2.04 -7.27 -6.03
C PHE A 9 -1.06 -8.44 -6.23
N LEU A 10 -1.16 -9.14 -7.36
CA LEU A 10 -0.27 -10.22 -7.72
C LEU A 10 0.82 -9.73 -8.68
N VAL A 11 1.78 -9.04 -8.15
CA VAL A 11 3.11 -9.17 -8.71
C VAL A 11 3.65 -10.50 -8.17
N LEU A 12 3.47 -11.55 -8.93
CA LEU A 12 4.09 -12.84 -8.65
C LEU A 12 5.59 -12.68 -8.76
N VAL A 13 6.23 -12.69 -7.63
CA VAL A 13 7.68 -12.60 -7.52
C VAL A 13 8.28 -13.89 -8.00
N ALA A 14 8.90 -13.82 -9.15
CA ALA A 14 9.74 -14.90 -9.66
C ALA A 14 11.22 -14.80 -9.22
N SER A 15 11.57 -13.78 -8.43
CA SER A 15 12.96 -13.56 -8.00
C SER A 15 13.03 -13.34 -6.50
N SER A 16 13.71 -14.24 -5.80
CA SER A 16 14.00 -14.12 -4.38
C SER A 16 15.17 -13.16 -4.15
N TYR A 17 14.88 -11.87 -4.03
CA TYR A 17 15.79 -10.97 -3.34
C TYR A 17 15.60 -11.18 -1.83
N ALA A 18 16.68 -11.12 -1.07
CA ALA A 18 16.56 -11.19 0.39
C ALA A 18 15.78 -9.96 0.88
N VAL A 19 14.74 -10.18 1.71
CA VAL A 19 14.00 -9.09 2.34
C VAL A 19 14.97 -8.14 3.04
N PRO A 20 14.87 -6.82 2.81
CA PRO A 20 15.77 -5.85 3.44
C PRO A 20 15.78 -5.94 4.96
N ASN A 21 16.94 -5.72 5.56
CA ASN A 21 17.12 -5.84 7.02
C ASN A 21 16.22 -4.92 7.84
N PHE A 22 15.76 -3.80 7.27
CA PHE A 22 14.85 -2.89 7.97
C PHE A 22 13.41 -3.38 8.05
N VAL A 23 13.04 -4.42 7.28
CA VAL A 23 11.71 -5.03 7.32
C VAL A 23 11.70 -6.25 8.23
N ASN A 24 10.78 -6.26 9.18
CA ASN A 24 10.55 -7.40 10.06
C ASN A 24 9.50 -8.34 9.48
N SER A 25 9.90 -9.14 8.48
CA SER A 25 9.02 -10.08 7.79
C SER A 25 8.42 -11.14 8.73
N LYS A 26 9.20 -11.61 9.70
CA LYS A 26 8.73 -12.58 10.70
C LYS A 26 7.56 -12.02 11.50
N ARG A 27 7.67 -10.78 12.00
CA ARG A 27 6.57 -10.13 12.71
C ARG A 27 5.35 -9.91 11.82
N ALA A 28 5.57 -9.58 10.55
CA ALA A 28 4.48 -9.44 9.58
C ALA A 28 3.74 -10.78 9.37
N GLU A 29 4.46 -11.88 9.21
CA GLU A 29 3.90 -13.22 9.06
C GLU A 29 3.09 -13.65 10.29
N GLU A 30 3.58 -13.37 11.51
CA GLU A 30 2.87 -13.64 12.77
C GLU A 30 1.52 -12.86 12.85
N LYS A 31 1.38 -11.76 12.11
CA LYS A 31 0.17 -10.94 12.02
C LYS A 31 -0.70 -11.24 10.79
N GLY A 32 -0.37 -12.30 10.06
CA GLY A 32 -1.14 -12.78 8.91
C GLY A 32 -0.77 -12.14 7.58
N TYR A 33 0.30 -11.35 7.52
CA TYR A 33 0.85 -10.84 6.26
C TYR A 33 1.73 -11.88 5.58
N LYS A 34 1.80 -11.81 4.27
CA LYS A 34 2.72 -12.59 3.44
C LYS A 34 3.53 -11.64 2.57
N VAL A 35 4.78 -11.94 2.33
CA VAL A 35 5.59 -11.22 1.33
C VAL A 35 5.04 -11.58 -0.05
N VAL A 36 4.59 -10.58 -0.79
CA VAL A 36 4.00 -10.74 -2.13
C VAL A 36 4.85 -10.10 -3.22
N GLN A 37 5.76 -9.24 -2.85
CA GLN A 37 6.76 -8.67 -3.74
C GLN A 37 8.09 -8.49 -2.98
N ASP A 38 9.17 -8.91 -3.62
CA ASP A 38 10.52 -8.75 -3.14
C ASP A 38 11.42 -8.56 -4.37
N THR A 39 11.60 -7.31 -4.76
CA THR A 39 12.37 -6.90 -5.92
C THR A 39 13.44 -5.89 -5.51
N GLU A 40 14.37 -5.59 -6.40
CA GLU A 40 15.31 -4.50 -6.16
C GLU A 40 14.55 -3.17 -5.98
N GLY A 41 14.62 -2.61 -4.79
CA GLY A 41 14.03 -1.32 -4.45
C GLY A 41 12.59 -1.37 -3.93
N THR A 42 11.94 -2.54 -3.86
CA THR A 42 10.59 -2.64 -3.30
C THR A 42 10.34 -3.96 -2.62
N VAL A 43 9.81 -3.90 -1.41
CA VAL A 43 9.24 -5.07 -0.73
C VAL A 43 7.79 -4.78 -0.35
N SER A 44 6.90 -5.71 -0.63
CA SER A 44 5.48 -5.59 -0.30
C SER A 44 5.01 -6.78 0.52
N ILE A 45 4.22 -6.48 1.54
CA ILE A 45 3.53 -7.47 2.36
C ILE A 45 2.03 -7.28 2.22
N GLN A 46 1.29 -8.36 2.20
CA GLN A 46 -0.16 -8.34 2.01
C GLN A 46 -0.88 -9.22 3.03
N LYS A 47 -1.99 -8.70 3.53
CA LYS A 47 -2.97 -9.42 4.32
C LYS A 47 -4.32 -9.34 3.66
N VAL A 48 -5.00 -10.48 3.54
CA VAL A 48 -6.33 -10.60 2.97
C VAL A 48 -7.28 -11.10 4.04
N ASP A 49 -8.32 -10.33 4.29
CA ASP A 49 -9.45 -10.67 5.16
C ASP A 49 -10.72 -10.86 4.30
N ASP A 50 -11.83 -11.28 4.90
CA ASP A 50 -13.09 -11.55 4.16
C ASP A 50 -13.67 -10.30 3.47
N GLU A 51 -13.48 -9.14 4.06
CA GLU A 51 -14.07 -7.87 3.62
C GLU A 51 -13.05 -6.88 3.05
N SER A 52 -11.75 -7.16 3.24
CA SER A 52 -10.69 -6.23 2.87
C SER A 52 -9.37 -6.92 2.53
N ALA A 53 -8.52 -6.21 1.83
CA ALA A 53 -7.13 -6.58 1.65
C ALA A 53 -6.24 -5.36 1.86
N THR A 54 -5.12 -5.56 2.54
CA THR A 54 -4.13 -4.51 2.82
C THR A 54 -2.79 -4.92 2.24
N THR A 55 -2.25 -4.11 1.37
CA THR A 55 -0.88 -4.27 0.85
C THR A 55 -0.04 -3.10 1.32
N ILE A 56 1.02 -3.38 2.03
CA ILE A 56 1.99 -2.39 2.50
C ILE A 56 3.24 -2.57 1.68
N SER A 57 3.70 -1.50 1.03
CA SER A 57 4.90 -1.51 0.19
C SER A 57 5.92 -0.52 0.74
N TYR A 58 7.15 -0.98 0.87
CA TYR A 58 8.31 -0.19 1.26
C TYR A 58 9.21 -0.02 0.05
N TRP A 59 9.42 1.24 -0.34
CA TRP A 59 10.20 1.65 -1.51
C TRP A 59 11.52 2.21 -1.06
N TYR A 60 12.62 1.62 -1.47
CA TYR A 60 13.95 1.93 -0.97
C TYR A 60 15.00 1.98 -2.10
N GLY A 61 16.21 2.44 -1.78
CA GLY A 61 17.32 2.48 -2.72
C GLY A 61 17.29 3.63 -3.72
N VAL A 62 16.35 4.57 -3.58
CA VAL A 62 16.28 5.78 -4.40
C VAL A 62 16.89 6.95 -3.63
N LYS A 63 17.82 7.69 -4.26
CA LYS A 63 18.32 8.94 -3.69
C LYS A 63 17.22 10.01 -3.74
N ASN A 64 17.00 10.69 -2.62
CA ASN A 64 15.99 11.74 -2.48
C ASN A 64 14.60 11.27 -2.94
N PRO A 65 14.01 10.28 -2.25
CA PRO A 65 12.71 9.74 -2.64
C PRO A 65 11.64 10.83 -2.57
N ASP A 66 10.87 10.97 -3.66
CA ASP A 66 9.81 11.96 -3.78
C ASP A 66 8.44 11.29 -3.56
N VAL A 67 7.78 11.70 -2.50
CA VAL A 67 6.45 11.19 -2.11
C VAL A 67 5.39 11.52 -3.16
N GLU A 68 5.44 12.71 -3.74
CA GLU A 68 4.48 13.15 -4.75
C GLU A 68 4.65 12.39 -6.06
N GLU A 69 5.89 12.17 -6.48
CA GLU A 69 6.22 11.36 -7.65
C GLU A 69 5.71 9.91 -7.48
N LEU A 70 5.95 9.31 -6.33
CA LEU A 70 5.44 7.96 -6.04
C LEU A 70 3.91 7.93 -6.09
N ASN A 71 3.23 8.91 -5.50
CA ASN A 71 1.76 8.99 -5.56
C ASN A 71 1.26 9.09 -7.00
N LYS A 72 1.93 9.88 -7.85
CA LYS A 72 1.58 10.02 -9.25
C LYS A 72 1.72 8.69 -10.01
N VAL A 73 2.83 8.00 -9.84
CA VAL A 73 3.09 6.70 -10.48
C VAL A 73 2.04 5.66 -10.06
N LEU A 74 1.72 5.56 -8.78
CA LEU A 74 0.70 4.65 -8.29
C LEU A 74 -0.69 4.99 -8.81
N LYS A 75 -1.02 6.26 -8.97
CA LYS A 75 -2.27 6.72 -9.56
C LYS A 75 -2.40 6.35 -11.04
N GLU A 76 -1.34 6.57 -11.81
CA GLU A 76 -1.31 6.20 -13.24
C GLU A 76 -1.48 4.70 -13.43
N ASP A 77 -0.87 3.89 -12.56
CA ASP A 77 -1.00 2.45 -12.60
C ASP A 77 -2.43 1.98 -12.23
N ALA A 78 -2.98 2.49 -11.14
CA ALA A 78 -4.31 2.15 -10.68
C ALA A 78 -5.41 2.50 -11.68
N THR A 79 -5.29 3.63 -12.38
CA THR A 79 -6.30 4.10 -13.35
C THR A 79 -6.34 3.32 -14.65
N ARG A 80 -5.43 2.37 -14.87
CA ARG A 80 -5.53 1.43 -16.01
C ARG A 80 -6.70 0.48 -15.86
N ASP A 81 -7.03 0.08 -14.63
CA ASP A 81 -8.04 -0.94 -14.35
C ASP A 81 -9.20 -0.43 -13.47
N LEU A 82 -9.02 0.69 -12.79
CA LEU A 82 -9.97 1.24 -11.84
C LEU A 82 -10.39 2.66 -12.20
N GLN A 83 -11.63 2.99 -11.88
CA GLN A 83 -12.14 4.34 -12.01
C GLN A 83 -11.67 5.21 -10.83
N SER A 84 -10.99 6.31 -11.11
CA SER A 84 -10.65 7.30 -10.08
C SER A 84 -11.90 7.99 -9.53
N LYS A 85 -11.95 8.10 -8.21
CA LYS A 85 -12.97 8.85 -7.45
C LYS A 85 -12.40 10.09 -6.78
N GLY A 86 -11.18 10.46 -7.17
CA GLY A 86 -10.53 11.69 -6.77
C GLY A 86 -9.46 11.54 -5.70
N SER A 87 -8.75 12.63 -5.51
CA SER A 87 -7.71 12.78 -4.51
C SER A 87 -8.29 13.36 -3.23
N LEU A 88 -7.82 12.86 -2.09
CA LEU A 88 -8.21 13.31 -0.78
C LEU A 88 -6.99 13.94 -0.10
N LYS A 89 -7.08 15.23 0.20
CA LYS A 89 -5.99 15.93 0.90
C LYS A 89 -6.01 15.58 2.38
N MET A 90 -5.03 14.79 2.79
CA MET A 90 -4.84 14.39 4.18
C MET A 90 -3.50 14.92 4.68
N GLY A 91 -3.43 15.30 5.97
CA GLY A 91 -2.19 15.88 6.52
C GLY A 91 -0.99 14.92 6.50
N LYS A 92 -1.22 13.63 6.72
CA LYS A 92 -0.16 12.60 6.86
C LYS A 92 0.14 11.82 5.58
N ALA A 93 -0.76 11.85 4.59
CA ALA A 93 -0.63 11.04 3.39
C ALA A 93 -1.27 11.71 2.16
N TYR A 94 -0.75 11.38 0.98
CA TYR A 94 -1.51 11.51 -0.26
C TYR A 94 -2.45 10.32 -0.34
N VAL A 95 -3.74 10.57 -0.50
CA VAL A 95 -4.77 9.53 -0.57
C VAL A 95 -5.53 9.66 -1.88
N GLU A 96 -5.58 8.57 -2.64
CA GLU A 96 -6.39 8.46 -3.85
C GLU A 96 -7.45 7.38 -3.67
N LYS A 97 -8.65 7.65 -4.16
CA LYS A 97 -9.78 6.74 -4.08
C LYS A 97 -10.16 6.22 -5.46
N TYR A 98 -10.43 4.94 -5.53
CA TYR A 98 -10.83 4.24 -6.76
C TYR A 98 -12.00 3.30 -6.52
N THR A 99 -12.66 2.89 -7.60
CA THR A 99 -13.67 1.83 -7.59
C THR A 99 -13.61 0.99 -8.87
N ASP A 100 -13.99 -0.27 -8.76
CA ASP A 100 -14.29 -1.15 -9.89
C ASP A 100 -15.81 -1.24 -10.18
N GLY A 101 -16.61 -0.37 -9.53
CA GLY A 101 -18.07 -0.36 -9.59
C GLY A 101 -18.77 -1.15 -8.47
N LYS A 102 -18.05 -2.01 -7.74
CA LYS A 102 -18.58 -2.82 -6.63
C LYS A 102 -17.80 -2.64 -5.34
N ASN A 103 -16.52 -2.43 -5.49
CA ASN A 103 -15.57 -2.34 -4.39
C ASN A 103 -14.80 -1.02 -4.47
N TYR A 104 -14.11 -0.71 -3.42
CA TYR A 104 -13.31 0.50 -3.30
C TYR A 104 -11.85 0.16 -3.02
N MET A 105 -10.95 0.93 -3.60
CA MET A 105 -9.53 0.90 -3.28
C MET A 105 -9.07 2.29 -2.87
N TYR A 106 -8.26 2.35 -1.85
CA TYR A 106 -7.59 3.56 -1.40
C TYR A 106 -6.08 3.33 -1.47
N THR A 107 -5.37 4.18 -2.19
CA THR A 107 -3.92 4.20 -2.14
C THR A 107 -3.46 5.35 -1.25
N LEU A 108 -2.53 5.06 -0.37
CA LEU A 108 -1.95 6.02 0.55
C LEU A 108 -0.44 6.04 0.34
N VAL A 109 0.13 7.23 0.19
CA VAL A 109 1.59 7.43 0.23
C VAL A 109 1.89 8.33 1.41
N PHE A 110 2.58 7.81 2.42
CA PHE A 110 2.83 8.56 3.65
C PHE A 110 3.93 9.59 3.45
N LYS A 111 3.67 10.83 3.92
CA LYS A 111 4.57 11.97 3.72
C LYS A 111 5.83 11.91 4.57
N ASN A 112 5.74 11.28 5.75
CA ASN A 112 6.81 11.23 6.75
C ASN A 112 7.02 9.80 7.26
N ALA A 113 7.06 8.82 6.35
CA ALA A 113 7.34 7.44 6.72
C ALA A 113 8.79 7.29 7.20
N LYS A 114 9.01 6.38 8.15
CA LYS A 114 10.32 6.02 8.68
C LYS A 114 10.71 4.63 8.18
N PRO A 115 12.01 4.36 7.96
CA PRO A 115 13.17 5.29 7.99
C PRO A 115 13.15 6.32 6.86
N GLU A 116 13.94 7.41 6.99
CA GLU A 116 13.92 8.57 6.09
C GLU A 116 14.10 8.25 4.61
N ASP A 117 14.92 7.26 4.29
CA ASP A 117 15.22 6.87 2.91
C ASP A 117 14.23 5.84 2.34
N VAL A 118 13.16 5.55 3.06
CA VAL A 118 12.15 4.59 2.67
C VAL A 118 10.79 5.26 2.56
N LEU A 119 10.21 5.24 1.37
CA LEU A 119 8.83 5.62 1.20
C LEU A 119 7.91 4.44 1.50
N THR A 120 6.81 4.71 2.16
CA THR A 120 5.81 3.71 2.47
C THR A 120 4.50 4.04 1.78
N SER A 121 3.97 3.09 1.05
CA SER A 121 2.63 3.17 0.48
C SER A 121 1.76 2.03 1.00
N VAL A 122 0.45 2.27 1.04
CA VAL A 122 -0.55 1.26 1.38
C VAL A 122 -1.63 1.27 0.31
N ALA A 123 -1.97 0.10 -0.21
CA ALA A 123 -3.17 -0.11 -0.99
C ALA A 123 -4.18 -0.85 -0.09
N TYR A 124 -5.27 -0.18 0.24
CA TYR A 124 -6.35 -0.71 1.05
C TYR A 124 -7.58 -0.95 0.18
N TYR A 125 -7.93 -2.20 0.03
CA TYR A 125 -9.10 -2.62 -0.71
C TYR A 125 -10.21 -3.02 0.25
N THR A 126 -11.44 -2.61 -0.05
CA THR A 126 -12.60 -2.89 0.80
C THR A 126 -13.89 -3.00 -0.02
N LYS A 127 -14.80 -3.86 0.43
CA LYS A 127 -16.13 -4.00 -0.16
C LYS A 127 -17.04 -2.81 0.13
N LYS A 128 -16.77 -2.09 1.20
CA LYS A 128 -17.56 -0.93 1.63
C LYS A 128 -16.77 0.35 1.55
N GLU A 129 -17.40 1.38 1.03
CA GLU A 129 -16.83 2.72 1.04
C GLU A 129 -16.54 3.19 2.47
N ILE A 130 -15.34 3.72 2.69
CA ILE A 130 -15.00 4.34 3.97
C ILE A 130 -15.72 5.69 4.05
N PRO A 131 -16.56 5.92 5.09
CA PRO A 131 -17.19 7.21 5.30
C PRO A 131 -16.13 8.33 5.41
N LYS A 132 -16.41 9.47 4.79
CA LYS A 132 -15.48 10.61 4.76
C LYS A 132 -15.03 11.05 6.16
N ASN A 133 -15.91 11.00 7.14
CA ASN A 133 -15.62 11.34 8.54
C ASN A 133 -14.76 10.30 9.28
N GLU A 134 -14.63 9.08 8.74
CA GLU A 134 -13.79 8.02 9.31
C GLU A 134 -12.43 7.91 8.62
N LEU A 135 -12.24 8.56 7.50
CA LEU A 135 -11.04 8.39 6.67
C LEU A 135 -9.74 8.73 7.40
N ASN A 136 -9.72 9.80 8.22
CA ASN A 136 -8.55 10.14 9.04
C ASN A 136 -8.16 9.00 9.99
N LYS A 137 -9.15 8.35 10.60
CA LYS A 137 -8.93 7.21 11.50
C LYS A 137 -8.31 6.03 10.75
N TYR A 138 -8.76 5.77 9.53
CA TYR A 138 -8.18 4.71 8.68
C TYR A 138 -6.73 5.05 8.26
N VAL A 139 -6.46 6.29 7.88
CA VAL A 139 -5.10 6.75 7.54
C VAL A 139 -4.17 6.55 8.74
N ASP A 140 -4.56 6.98 9.94
CA ASP A 140 -3.77 6.81 11.16
C ASP A 140 -3.54 5.33 11.49
N LYS A 141 -4.57 4.50 11.35
CA LYS A 141 -4.49 3.05 11.59
C LYS A 141 -3.52 2.37 10.61
N LEU A 142 -3.62 2.69 9.33
CA LEU A 142 -2.78 2.09 8.29
C LEU A 142 -1.32 2.57 8.40
N LEU A 143 -1.10 3.83 8.78
CA LEU A 143 0.25 4.33 9.08
C LEU A 143 0.86 3.56 10.26
N ALA A 144 0.15 3.48 11.37
CA ALA A 144 0.60 2.74 12.55
C ALA A 144 0.85 1.25 12.23
N GLU A 145 0.01 0.65 11.42
CA GLU A 145 0.18 -0.73 10.96
C GLU A 145 1.46 -0.89 10.14
N SER A 146 1.72 0.01 9.19
CA SER A 146 2.93 -0.03 8.35
C SER A 146 4.22 0.11 9.16
N GLU A 147 4.21 0.93 10.20
CA GLU A 147 5.37 1.16 11.07
C GLU A 147 5.72 -0.05 11.96
N LYS A 148 4.77 -0.93 12.24
CA LYS A 148 5.00 -2.13 13.06
C LYS A 148 6.00 -3.12 12.47
N TYR A 149 6.16 -3.13 11.16
CA TYR A 149 7.01 -4.09 10.44
C TYR A 149 8.35 -3.50 10.02
N ILE A 150 8.65 -2.30 10.44
CA ILE A 150 9.97 -1.68 10.34
C ILE A 150 10.74 -1.92 11.64
N LYS A 151 12.02 -2.30 11.50
CA LYS A 151 12.95 -2.50 12.63
C LYS A 151 13.54 -1.17 13.08
#